data_5b0c8a5fe0e9c73e5bb9c4c8848a4526
#
_entry.id   5b0c8a5fe0e9c73e5bb9c4c8848a4526
#
_cell.length_a   1.000
_cell.length_b   1.000
_cell.length_c   1.000
_cell.angle_alpha   90.00
_cell.angle_beta   90.00
_cell.angle_gamma   90.00
#
_symmetry.space_group_name_H-M   'P 1'
#
loop_
_entity.id
_entity.type
_entity.pdbx_description
1 polymer ?
#
loop_
_entity_poly.entity_id
_entity_poly.type
_entity_poly.pdbx_seq_one_letter_code
_entity_poly.pdbx_strand_id
1 'polypeptide(L)'
;GGSAYAASGPGDYPALLALFQDWRAFLQPPLRAGAPDYTSATMARKRAGLPAFQARLAAIDPSGWPIAQQVDYRLVRAEMNGFDFDLRVLQPWVRDPAFYQSIRTEQSDTPSHEGPTNSAIVDLWTYSFPLSQAEEERLTRELAVIPPLLAQARGNLTGNARDLWITGTGTMKNQLGDLKALAGKTVQAGAGLRGTIAAATTATASFVAWLESQAPSKHGPSGVGKDNYSWSQQHVHLVPLNWDEEVTLLKRELARAHAALVLEEQRNRKLPPLKAVSSPEEYQARANAAITKYMAFLKDR
;
A
#
# COMPACT_ATOMS: atom_id res chain seq x y z
N GLY A 1 27.63 -25.77 26.94
CA GLY A 1 28.44 -24.60 26.60
C GLY A 1 27.49 -23.44 26.35
N GLY A 2 27.34 -22.53 27.34
CA GLY A 2 26.56 -21.31 27.19
C GLY A 2 27.31 -20.36 26.25
N SER A 3 26.70 -19.98 25.15
CA SER A 3 27.14 -18.90 24.29
C SER A 3 26.94 -17.60 25.07
N ALA A 4 28.02 -17.05 25.62
CA ALA A 4 27.99 -15.69 26.18
C ALA A 4 27.70 -14.73 25.02
N TYR A 5 26.55 -14.08 25.04
CA TYR A 5 26.30 -12.88 24.22
C TYR A 5 27.34 -11.84 24.65
N ALA A 6 28.31 -11.59 23.80
CA ALA A 6 29.24 -10.48 23.97
C ALA A 6 28.42 -9.19 24.07
N ALA A 7 28.74 -8.33 25.03
CA ALA A 7 28.11 -7.04 25.18
C ALA A 7 28.28 -6.26 23.86
N SER A 8 27.15 -5.84 23.27
CA SER A 8 27.12 -5.15 22.01
C SER A 8 27.81 -3.79 22.08
N GLY A 9 28.84 -3.59 21.23
CA GLY A 9 29.45 -2.28 21.03
C GLY A 9 28.55 -1.37 20.17
N PRO A 10 28.74 -0.03 20.21
CA PRO A 10 27.89 0.94 19.47
C PRO A 10 28.13 0.93 17.96
N GLY A 11 28.18 -0.21 17.32
CA GLY A 11 28.40 -0.34 15.87
C GLY A 11 28.24 -1.76 15.37
N ASP A 12 27.73 -2.67 16.21
CA ASP A 12 27.52 -4.07 15.87
C ASP A 12 26.07 -4.36 15.38
N TYR A 13 25.83 -5.58 14.94
CA TYR A 13 24.50 -6.00 14.44
C TYR A 13 23.38 -5.86 15.48
N PRO A 14 23.53 -6.18 16.77
CA PRO A 14 22.55 -5.85 17.81
C PRO A 14 22.18 -4.36 17.88
N ALA A 15 23.13 -3.45 17.65
CA ALA A 15 22.84 -2.02 17.60
C ALA A 15 21.97 -1.65 16.40
N LEU A 16 22.13 -2.30 15.24
CA LEU A 16 21.23 -2.17 14.10
C LEU A 16 19.81 -2.62 14.43
N LEU A 17 19.65 -3.76 15.11
CA LEU A 17 18.34 -4.27 15.52
C LEU A 17 17.64 -3.32 16.50
N ALA A 18 18.37 -2.79 17.49
CA ALA A 18 17.84 -1.80 18.43
C ALA A 18 17.44 -0.51 17.71
N LEU A 19 18.26 -0.02 16.79
CA LEU A 19 17.94 1.13 15.95
C LEU A 19 16.66 0.90 15.14
N PHE A 20 16.52 -0.28 14.55
CA PHE A 20 15.34 -0.63 13.76
C PHE A 20 14.06 -0.67 14.62
N GLN A 21 14.12 -1.20 15.83
CA GLN A 21 12.98 -1.17 16.75
C GLN A 21 12.56 0.27 17.10
N ASP A 22 13.52 1.13 17.44
CA ASP A 22 13.26 2.56 17.72
C ASP A 22 12.70 3.26 16.47
N TRP A 23 13.23 2.95 15.30
CA TRP A 23 12.75 3.46 14.02
C TRP A 23 11.30 3.07 13.75
N ARG A 24 10.94 1.79 13.94
CA ARG A 24 9.56 1.32 13.78
C ARG A 24 8.60 2.01 14.75
N ALA A 25 9.02 2.23 15.98
CA ALA A 25 8.24 3.01 16.96
C ALA A 25 8.10 4.47 16.52
N PHE A 26 9.17 5.08 16.02
CA PHE A 26 9.15 6.45 15.51
C PHE A 26 8.20 6.61 14.32
N LEU A 27 8.11 5.63 13.42
CA LEU A 27 7.20 5.68 12.26
C LEU A 27 5.72 5.73 12.65
N GLN A 28 5.34 5.14 13.80
CA GLN A 28 3.94 5.14 14.24
C GLN A 28 3.45 6.58 14.41
N PRO A 29 2.33 6.95 13.77
CA PRO A 29 1.73 8.26 13.98
C PRO A 29 1.12 8.34 15.40
N PRO A 30 1.24 9.48 16.08
CA PRO A 30 0.46 9.70 17.29
C PRO A 30 -1.03 9.72 16.95
N LEU A 31 -1.88 9.52 17.95
CA LEU A 31 -3.32 9.61 17.78
C LEU A 31 -3.82 11.03 18.01
N ARG A 32 -4.76 11.46 17.17
CA ARG A 32 -5.51 12.70 17.29
C ARG A 32 -7.00 12.40 17.13
N ALA A 33 -7.78 12.70 18.19
CA ALA A 33 -9.20 12.36 18.23
C ALA A 33 -9.50 10.86 17.90
N GLY A 34 -8.60 9.96 18.30
CA GLY A 34 -8.71 8.53 18.05
C GLY A 34 -8.22 8.04 16.68
N ALA A 35 -7.82 8.94 15.79
CA ALA A 35 -7.26 8.61 14.48
C ALA A 35 -5.76 8.91 14.40
N PRO A 36 -5.01 8.22 13.51
CA PRO A 36 -3.61 8.56 13.24
C PRO A 36 -3.46 10.01 12.77
N ASP A 37 -2.48 10.71 13.34
CA ASP A 37 -2.24 12.13 13.04
C ASP A 37 -1.26 12.32 11.89
N TYR A 38 -1.76 12.78 10.75
CA TYR A 38 -1.00 13.17 9.56
C TYR A 38 -1.04 14.67 9.29
N THR A 39 -1.35 15.48 10.31
CA THR A 39 -1.34 16.93 10.16
C THR A 39 0.05 17.46 9.83
N SER A 40 0.11 18.63 9.18
CA SER A 40 1.38 19.27 8.80
C SER A 40 2.32 19.46 9.99
N ALA A 41 1.78 19.75 11.19
CA ALA A 41 2.57 19.89 12.42
C ALA A 41 3.21 18.57 12.85
N THR A 42 2.48 17.45 12.79
CA THR A 42 3.02 16.12 13.10
C THR A 42 4.03 15.70 12.06
N MET A 43 3.77 15.90 10.78
CA MET A 43 4.71 15.54 9.71
C MET A 43 5.98 16.42 9.74
N ALA A 44 5.87 17.70 10.16
CA ALA A 44 7.05 18.54 10.40
C ALA A 44 7.92 18.01 11.54
N ARG A 45 7.33 17.54 12.65
CA ARG A 45 8.08 16.89 13.73
C ARG A 45 8.76 15.59 13.27
N LYS A 46 8.08 14.77 12.46
CA LYS A 46 8.67 13.57 11.85
C LYS A 46 9.87 13.93 10.97
N ARG A 47 9.73 14.97 10.14
CA ARG A 47 10.84 15.47 9.31
C ARG A 47 12.03 15.92 10.16
N ALA A 48 11.79 16.66 11.24
CA ALA A 48 12.84 17.12 12.16
C ALA A 48 13.53 15.98 12.91
N GLY A 49 12.83 14.87 13.20
CA GLY A 49 13.37 13.73 13.92
C GLY A 49 14.16 12.75 13.05
N LEU A 50 13.89 12.67 11.75
CA LEU A 50 14.52 11.72 10.83
C LEU A 50 16.07 11.79 10.82
N PRO A 51 16.73 12.98 10.78
CA PRO A 51 18.19 13.05 10.73
C PRO A 51 18.89 12.35 11.90
N ALA A 52 18.29 12.29 13.07
CA ALA A 52 18.85 11.60 14.21
C ALA A 52 18.94 10.07 13.98
N PHE A 53 17.94 9.47 13.36
CA PHE A 53 17.95 8.05 12.98
C PHE A 53 18.96 7.78 11.86
N GLN A 54 19.02 8.66 10.86
CA GLN A 54 20.00 8.55 9.77
C GLN A 54 21.43 8.65 10.30
N ALA A 55 21.71 9.54 11.27
CA ALA A 55 23.02 9.67 11.91
C ALA A 55 23.39 8.42 12.73
N ARG A 56 22.44 7.84 13.48
CA ARG A 56 22.66 6.58 14.20
C ARG A 56 23.00 5.44 13.25
N LEU A 57 22.32 5.34 12.12
CA LEU A 57 22.60 4.34 11.10
C LEU A 57 23.97 4.54 10.46
N ALA A 58 24.32 5.78 10.14
CA ALA A 58 25.62 6.13 9.53
C ALA A 58 26.81 5.85 10.46
N ALA A 59 26.60 5.81 11.78
CA ALA A 59 27.62 5.47 12.76
C ALA A 59 27.93 3.95 12.84
N ILE A 60 27.12 3.11 12.17
CA ILE A 60 27.29 1.66 12.11
C ILE A 60 28.10 1.31 10.84
N ASP A 61 29.21 0.58 11.00
CA ASP A 61 29.98 0.06 9.87
C ASP A 61 29.67 -1.44 9.66
N PRO A 62 28.90 -1.81 8.62
CA PRO A 62 28.54 -3.19 8.35
C PRO A 62 29.60 -3.96 7.54
N SER A 63 30.73 -3.35 7.15
CA SER A 63 31.67 -3.91 6.16
C SER A 63 32.27 -5.26 6.57
N GLY A 64 32.46 -5.49 7.88
CA GLY A 64 32.97 -6.75 8.43
C GLY A 64 31.89 -7.79 8.75
N TRP A 65 30.62 -7.53 8.46
CA TRP A 65 29.54 -8.43 8.81
C TRP A 65 29.31 -9.54 7.78
N PRO A 66 28.65 -10.65 8.16
CA PRO A 66 28.11 -11.60 7.20
C PRO A 66 27.18 -10.91 6.21
N ILE A 67 27.12 -11.39 4.96
CA ILE A 67 26.36 -10.77 3.88
C ILE A 67 24.89 -10.56 4.26
N ALA A 68 24.25 -11.54 4.91
CA ALA A 68 22.87 -11.41 5.35
C ALA A 68 22.64 -10.18 6.24
N GLN A 69 23.53 -9.94 7.19
CA GLN A 69 23.45 -8.77 8.07
C GLN A 69 23.78 -7.46 7.35
N GLN A 70 24.66 -7.48 6.34
CA GLN A 70 24.89 -6.32 5.47
C GLN A 70 23.64 -6.00 4.65
N VAL A 71 22.88 -7.01 4.22
CA VAL A 71 21.59 -6.82 3.53
C VAL A 71 20.59 -6.13 4.47
N ASP A 72 20.46 -6.60 5.71
CA ASP A 72 19.57 -5.98 6.70
C ASP A 72 19.91 -4.50 6.93
N TYR A 73 21.21 -4.16 7.03
CA TYR A 73 21.63 -2.75 7.11
C TYR A 73 21.16 -1.92 5.92
N ARG A 74 21.28 -2.48 4.70
CA ARG A 74 20.84 -1.79 3.49
C ARG A 74 19.31 -1.63 3.44
N LEU A 75 18.56 -2.63 3.90
CA LEU A 75 17.10 -2.56 3.98
C LEU A 75 16.64 -1.50 4.99
N VAL A 76 17.26 -1.43 6.16
CA VAL A 76 16.97 -0.37 7.15
C VAL A 76 17.24 1.02 6.56
N ARG A 77 18.38 1.16 5.85
CA ARG A 77 18.69 2.42 5.16
C ARG A 77 17.69 2.76 4.08
N ALA A 78 17.27 1.78 3.27
CA ALA A 78 16.28 1.97 2.22
C ALA A 78 14.91 2.38 2.79
N GLU A 79 14.50 1.81 3.91
CA GLU A 79 13.25 2.19 4.59
C GLU A 79 13.30 3.63 5.12
N MET A 80 14.42 4.06 5.71
CA MET A 80 14.62 5.46 6.10
C MET A 80 14.60 6.41 4.91
N ASN A 81 15.23 6.02 3.80
CA ASN A 81 15.21 6.77 2.55
C ASN A 81 13.79 6.85 1.97
N GLY A 82 12.99 5.78 2.05
CA GLY A 82 11.60 5.77 1.63
C GLY A 82 10.77 6.78 2.40
N PHE A 83 10.94 6.83 3.72
CA PHE A 83 10.25 7.81 4.55
C PHE A 83 10.70 9.25 4.28
N ASP A 84 12.00 9.48 4.05
CA ASP A 84 12.51 10.78 3.59
C ASP A 84 11.88 11.18 2.25
N PHE A 85 11.77 10.24 1.31
CA PHE A 85 11.12 10.45 0.02
C PHE A 85 9.63 10.81 0.18
N ASP A 86 8.91 10.11 1.06
CA ASP A 86 7.52 10.43 1.38
C ASP A 86 7.39 11.84 1.95
N LEU A 87 8.29 12.24 2.86
CA LEU A 87 8.25 13.57 3.48
C LEU A 87 8.57 14.71 2.50
N ARG A 88 9.47 14.48 1.53
CA ARG A 88 9.95 15.52 0.62
C ARG A 88 9.21 15.57 -0.70
N VAL A 89 8.84 14.42 -1.24
CA VAL A 89 8.40 14.28 -2.64
C VAL A 89 6.98 13.74 -2.75
N LEU A 90 6.71 12.55 -2.26
CA LEU A 90 5.39 11.92 -2.42
C LEU A 90 4.31 12.65 -1.65
N GLN A 91 4.54 12.95 -0.40
CA GLN A 91 3.59 13.61 0.51
C GLN A 91 2.16 13.04 0.35
N PRO A 92 1.94 11.73 0.51
CA PRO A 92 0.68 11.09 0.14
C PRO A 92 -0.49 11.66 0.94
N TRP A 93 -0.29 11.99 2.23
CA TRP A 93 -1.29 12.63 3.09
C TRP A 93 -1.73 14.03 2.61
N VAL A 94 -0.96 14.68 1.73
CA VAL A 94 -1.25 16.01 1.16
C VAL A 94 -1.82 15.93 -0.25
N ARG A 95 -1.38 14.92 -1.02
CA ARG A 95 -1.60 14.88 -2.48
C ARG A 95 -2.61 13.83 -2.92
N ASP A 96 -2.81 12.76 -2.14
CA ASP A 96 -3.54 11.58 -2.58
C ASP A 96 -4.71 11.25 -1.65
N PRO A 97 -5.96 11.43 -2.08
CA PRO A 97 -7.12 11.01 -1.29
C PRO A 97 -7.15 9.50 -0.99
N ALA A 98 -6.56 8.65 -1.85
CA ALA A 98 -6.49 7.21 -1.63
C ALA A 98 -5.69 6.84 -0.37
N PHE A 99 -4.75 7.70 0.07
CA PHE A 99 -4.02 7.53 1.32
C PHE A 99 -4.95 7.35 2.54
N TYR A 100 -6.13 7.92 2.49
CA TYR A 100 -7.11 7.90 3.59
C TYR A 100 -8.12 6.74 3.50
N GLN A 101 -7.96 5.83 2.54
CA GLN A 101 -8.73 4.59 2.52
C GLN A 101 -8.36 3.74 3.74
N SER A 102 -9.38 3.23 4.45
CA SER A 102 -9.20 2.37 5.62
C SER A 102 -9.75 0.96 5.42
N ILE A 103 -10.63 0.72 4.45
CA ILE A 103 -11.29 -0.58 4.27
C ILE A 103 -10.56 -1.39 3.20
N ARG A 104 -10.24 -2.64 3.53
CA ARG A 104 -9.78 -3.67 2.57
C ARG A 104 -10.68 -4.89 2.67
N THR A 105 -11.27 -5.29 1.58
CA THR A 105 -12.18 -6.46 1.50
C THR A 105 -11.48 -7.75 1.12
N GLU A 106 -10.28 -7.64 0.54
CA GLU A 106 -9.47 -8.76 0.07
C GLU A 106 -8.02 -8.60 0.54
N GLN A 107 -7.35 -9.72 0.73
CA GLN A 107 -5.91 -9.73 0.99
C GLN A 107 -5.18 -9.40 -0.30
N SER A 108 -4.24 -8.47 -0.23
CA SER A 108 -3.37 -8.19 -1.38
C SER A 108 -2.41 -9.35 -1.65
N ASP A 109 -2.27 -9.71 -2.91
CA ASP A 109 -1.25 -10.65 -3.39
C ASP A 109 0.06 -9.94 -3.76
N THR A 110 0.05 -8.60 -3.81
CA THR A 110 1.20 -7.76 -4.17
C THR A 110 1.39 -6.58 -3.21
N PRO A 111 1.48 -6.81 -1.87
CA PRO A 111 1.47 -5.74 -0.88
C PRO A 111 2.62 -4.72 -1.05
N SER A 112 3.75 -5.13 -1.62
CA SER A 112 4.88 -4.24 -1.90
C SER A 112 4.62 -3.25 -3.04
N HIS A 113 3.60 -3.46 -3.85
CA HIS A 113 3.23 -2.60 -4.98
C HIS A 113 2.06 -1.67 -4.64
N GLU A 114 1.48 -1.82 -3.47
CA GLU A 114 0.49 -0.87 -2.98
C GLU A 114 1.17 0.44 -2.59
N GLY A 115 0.54 1.54 -2.93
CA GLY A 115 1.05 2.86 -2.56
C GLY A 115 1.05 3.09 -1.05
N PRO A 116 1.61 4.21 -0.59
CA PRO A 116 1.56 4.60 0.82
C PRO A 116 0.13 4.67 1.32
N THR A 117 -0.14 4.04 2.46
CA THR A 117 -1.46 4.02 3.11
C THR A 117 -1.35 4.56 4.54
N ASN A 118 -2.46 5.03 5.08
CA ASN A 118 -2.53 5.36 6.50
C ASN A 118 -2.43 4.11 7.38
N SER A 119 -2.16 4.28 8.67
CA SER A 119 -1.98 3.16 9.61
C SER A 119 -3.28 2.58 10.17
N ALA A 120 -4.44 3.17 9.84
CA ALA A 120 -5.76 2.72 10.32
C ALA A 120 -6.46 1.86 9.27
N ILE A 121 -5.89 0.70 8.97
CA ILE A 121 -6.45 -0.25 8.01
C ILE A 121 -7.33 -1.25 8.72
N VAL A 122 -8.51 -1.49 8.14
CA VAL A 122 -9.49 -2.49 8.57
C VAL A 122 -9.53 -3.60 7.52
N ASP A 123 -8.94 -4.73 7.84
CA ASP A 123 -8.86 -5.89 6.96
C ASP A 123 -10.13 -6.73 7.09
N LEU A 124 -11.21 -6.35 6.38
CA LEU A 124 -12.52 -7.02 6.44
C LEU A 124 -12.45 -8.49 6.01
N TRP A 125 -11.48 -8.86 5.19
CA TRP A 125 -11.25 -10.24 4.76
C TRP A 125 -10.85 -11.16 5.94
N THR A 126 -10.43 -10.60 7.09
CA THR A 126 -10.10 -11.36 8.29
C THR A 126 -11.31 -11.68 9.17
N TYR A 127 -12.50 -11.17 8.84
CA TYR A 127 -13.72 -11.35 9.59
C TYR A 127 -14.61 -12.44 8.98
N SER A 128 -15.22 -13.27 9.83
CA SER A 128 -16.18 -14.29 9.43
C SER A 128 -17.61 -13.85 9.79
N PHE A 129 -18.51 -13.90 8.83
CA PHE A 129 -19.90 -13.51 9.05
C PHE A 129 -20.80 -14.76 9.19
N PRO A 130 -21.75 -14.80 10.18
CA PRO A 130 -22.03 -13.76 11.18
C PRO A 130 -20.90 -13.57 12.19
N LEU A 131 -20.70 -12.33 12.65
CA LEU A 131 -19.65 -11.98 13.60
C LEU A 131 -19.91 -12.57 15.00
N SER A 132 -18.85 -12.99 15.68
CA SER A 132 -18.86 -13.20 17.12
C SER A 132 -18.90 -11.86 17.87
N GLN A 133 -19.28 -11.87 19.16
CA GLN A 133 -19.26 -10.68 19.99
C GLN A 133 -17.86 -10.00 20.01
N ALA A 134 -16.80 -10.78 20.14
CA ALA A 134 -15.43 -10.25 20.16
C ALA A 134 -15.05 -9.57 18.82
N GLU A 135 -15.51 -10.14 17.69
CA GLU A 135 -15.31 -9.55 16.37
C GLU A 135 -16.15 -8.27 16.20
N GLU A 136 -17.39 -8.23 16.69
CA GLU A 136 -18.18 -7.00 16.68
C GLU A 136 -17.51 -5.87 17.47
N GLU A 137 -16.98 -6.17 18.65
CA GLU A 137 -16.27 -5.21 19.48
C GLU A 137 -14.97 -4.71 18.79
N ARG A 138 -14.21 -5.62 18.17
CA ARG A 138 -13.00 -5.29 17.42
C ARG A 138 -13.33 -4.39 16.23
N LEU A 139 -14.28 -4.80 15.40
CA LEU A 139 -14.68 -4.08 14.21
C LEU A 139 -15.26 -2.69 14.56
N THR A 140 -16.01 -2.59 15.65
CA THR A 140 -16.51 -1.31 16.15
C THR A 140 -15.36 -0.34 16.46
N ARG A 141 -14.32 -0.81 17.17
CA ARG A 141 -13.15 0.01 17.46
C ARG A 141 -12.39 0.43 16.21
N GLU A 142 -12.19 -0.50 15.28
CA GLU A 142 -11.45 -0.24 14.04
C GLU A 142 -12.18 0.76 13.13
N LEU A 143 -13.49 0.61 12.95
CA LEU A 143 -14.29 1.51 12.12
C LEU A 143 -14.51 2.91 12.75
N ALA A 144 -14.45 3.03 14.07
CA ALA A 144 -14.61 4.30 14.75
C ALA A 144 -13.53 5.33 14.40
N VAL A 145 -12.41 4.88 13.83
CA VAL A 145 -11.30 5.74 13.38
C VAL A 145 -11.64 6.51 12.10
N ILE A 146 -12.55 5.99 11.25
CA ILE A 146 -12.82 6.54 9.92
C ILE A 146 -13.35 7.99 9.97
N PRO A 147 -14.38 8.34 10.76
CA PRO A 147 -14.87 9.72 10.77
C PRO A 147 -13.81 10.76 11.15
N PRO A 148 -13.05 10.63 12.26
CA PRO A 148 -12.03 11.62 12.62
C PRO A 148 -10.85 11.65 11.65
N LEU A 149 -10.49 10.51 11.03
CA LEU A 149 -9.44 10.45 9.99
C LEU A 149 -9.86 11.26 8.75
N LEU A 150 -11.08 11.06 8.26
CA LEU A 150 -11.59 11.78 7.08
C LEU A 150 -11.85 13.26 7.36
N ALA A 151 -12.22 13.62 8.60
CA ALA A 151 -12.31 15.02 9.00
C ALA A 151 -10.94 15.71 8.93
N GLN A 152 -9.88 15.04 9.42
CA GLN A 152 -8.50 15.51 9.34
C GLN A 152 -8.02 15.62 7.89
N ALA A 153 -8.37 14.63 7.04
CA ALA A 153 -7.96 14.57 5.65
C ALA A 153 -8.34 15.83 4.85
N ARG A 154 -9.48 16.45 5.13
CA ARG A 154 -9.90 17.70 4.48
C ARG A 154 -8.94 18.86 4.73
N GLY A 155 -8.33 18.92 5.91
CA GLY A 155 -7.32 19.93 6.23
C GLY A 155 -5.95 19.61 5.66
N ASN A 156 -5.64 18.33 5.48
CA ASN A 156 -4.33 17.87 5.02
C ASN A 156 -4.20 17.87 3.48
N LEU A 157 -5.28 17.56 2.75
CA LEU A 157 -5.30 17.40 1.28
C LEU A 157 -5.29 18.76 0.57
N THR A 158 -4.17 19.47 0.69
CA THR A 158 -3.94 20.78 0.07
C THR A 158 -3.20 20.71 -1.28
N GLY A 159 -2.77 19.50 -1.68
CA GLY A 159 -2.05 19.28 -2.93
C GLY A 159 -2.91 19.51 -4.18
N ASN A 160 -2.24 19.58 -5.34
CA ASN A 160 -2.84 19.89 -6.63
C ASN A 160 -2.69 18.76 -7.67
N ALA A 161 -2.41 17.53 -7.24
CA ALA A 161 -2.17 16.37 -8.11
C ALA A 161 -3.48 15.85 -8.72
N ARG A 162 -3.76 16.21 -9.99
CA ARG A 162 -5.03 15.96 -10.65
C ARG A 162 -5.39 14.49 -10.75
N ASP A 163 -4.49 13.65 -11.26
CA ASP A 163 -4.82 12.25 -11.53
C ASP A 163 -4.88 11.43 -10.23
N LEU A 164 -4.03 11.74 -9.23
CA LEU A 164 -4.14 11.17 -7.89
C LEU A 164 -5.48 11.54 -7.24
N TRP A 165 -5.94 12.78 -7.45
CA TRP A 165 -7.23 13.21 -6.90
C TRP A 165 -8.40 12.46 -7.53
N ILE A 166 -8.39 12.29 -8.86
CA ILE A 166 -9.44 11.55 -9.58
C ILE A 166 -9.46 10.09 -9.15
N THR A 167 -8.30 9.43 -9.17
CA THR A 167 -8.17 8.02 -8.78
C THR A 167 -8.52 7.82 -7.31
N GLY A 168 -8.00 8.67 -6.42
CA GLY A 168 -8.29 8.60 -4.99
C GLY A 168 -9.75 8.86 -4.66
N THR A 169 -10.45 9.72 -5.41
CA THR A 169 -11.90 9.89 -5.29
C THR A 169 -12.63 8.59 -5.64
N GLY A 170 -12.20 7.89 -6.69
CA GLY A 170 -12.70 6.56 -7.05
C GLY A 170 -12.49 5.54 -5.93
N THR A 171 -11.30 5.52 -5.34
CA THR A 171 -10.96 4.67 -4.19
C THR A 171 -11.88 4.92 -2.99
N MET A 172 -12.18 6.19 -2.68
CA MET A 172 -13.09 6.53 -1.58
C MET A 172 -14.55 6.18 -1.89
N LYS A 173 -14.97 6.20 -3.17
CA LYS A 173 -16.27 5.66 -3.60
C LYS A 173 -16.35 4.15 -3.40
N ASN A 174 -15.30 3.42 -3.66
CA ASN A 174 -15.23 1.97 -3.39
C ASN A 174 -15.37 1.72 -1.88
N GLN A 175 -14.65 2.43 -1.02
CA GLN A 175 -14.84 2.33 0.43
C GLN A 175 -16.29 2.60 0.87
N LEU A 176 -16.96 3.57 0.25
CA LEU A 176 -18.37 3.83 0.51
C LEU A 176 -19.27 2.64 0.13
N GLY A 177 -18.98 2.00 -1.00
CA GLY A 177 -19.64 0.77 -1.44
C GLY A 177 -19.42 -0.39 -0.47
N ASP A 178 -18.19 -0.58 -0.02
CA ASP A 178 -17.79 -1.63 0.93
C ASP A 178 -18.48 -1.45 2.28
N LEU A 179 -18.57 -0.22 2.80
CA LEU A 179 -19.28 0.08 4.04
C LEU A 179 -20.80 -0.19 3.92
N LYS A 180 -21.39 0.12 2.77
CA LYS A 180 -22.81 -0.22 2.52
C LYS A 180 -23.03 -1.73 2.44
N ALA A 181 -22.13 -2.45 1.80
CA ALA A 181 -22.17 -3.91 1.74
C ALA A 181 -21.99 -4.53 3.14
N LEU A 182 -21.08 -3.98 3.96
CA LEU A 182 -20.88 -4.39 5.34
C LEU A 182 -22.14 -4.17 6.19
N ALA A 183 -22.83 -3.03 6.02
CA ALA A 183 -24.09 -2.77 6.68
C ALA A 183 -25.15 -3.86 6.38
N GLY A 184 -25.21 -4.33 5.12
CA GLY A 184 -26.06 -5.45 4.71
C GLY A 184 -25.71 -6.78 5.39
N LYS A 185 -24.41 -7.05 5.59
CA LYS A 185 -23.94 -8.28 6.27
C LYS A 185 -24.13 -8.25 7.79
N THR A 186 -24.33 -7.07 8.38
CA THR A 186 -24.35 -6.86 9.85
C THR A 186 -25.71 -6.39 10.38
N VAL A 187 -26.79 -6.66 9.65
CA VAL A 187 -28.16 -6.25 10.04
C VAL A 187 -28.60 -6.83 11.39
N GLN A 188 -28.08 -8.00 11.77
CA GLN A 188 -28.34 -8.68 13.04
C GLN A 188 -27.31 -8.36 14.15
N ALA A 189 -26.27 -7.59 13.83
CA ALA A 189 -25.24 -7.19 14.79
C ALA A 189 -25.78 -6.22 15.84
N GLY A 190 -25.03 -6.04 16.94
CA GLY A 190 -25.37 -5.13 18.01
C GLY A 190 -25.52 -3.68 17.54
N ALA A 191 -26.34 -2.90 18.24
CA ALA A 191 -26.63 -1.51 17.90
C ALA A 191 -25.35 -0.63 17.84
N GLY A 192 -24.33 -0.94 18.68
CA GLY A 192 -23.05 -0.26 18.69
C GLY A 192 -22.32 -0.37 17.35
N LEU A 193 -22.14 -1.58 16.84
CA LEU A 193 -21.49 -1.81 15.55
C LEU A 193 -22.28 -1.17 14.39
N ARG A 194 -23.61 -1.37 14.36
CA ARG A 194 -24.45 -0.76 13.32
C ARG A 194 -24.37 0.77 13.32
N GLY A 195 -24.33 1.40 14.51
CA GLY A 195 -24.15 2.84 14.63
C GLY A 195 -22.80 3.31 14.13
N THR A 196 -21.73 2.57 14.44
CA THR A 196 -20.37 2.89 13.95
C THR A 196 -20.25 2.72 12.43
N ILE A 197 -20.83 1.69 11.84
CA ILE A 197 -20.89 1.52 10.38
C ILE A 197 -21.65 2.69 9.73
N ALA A 198 -22.79 3.09 10.29
CA ALA A 198 -23.55 4.22 9.80
C ALA A 198 -22.76 5.55 9.86
N ALA A 199 -22.03 5.78 10.95
CA ALA A 199 -21.18 6.95 11.10
C ALA A 199 -20.02 6.96 10.09
N ALA A 200 -19.33 5.82 9.91
CA ALA A 200 -18.27 5.66 8.92
C ALA A 200 -18.79 5.86 7.49
N THR A 201 -19.97 5.31 7.18
CA THR A 201 -20.64 5.47 5.87
C THR A 201 -20.97 6.93 5.60
N THR A 202 -21.56 7.63 6.56
CA THR A 202 -21.91 9.06 6.44
C THR A 202 -20.68 9.92 6.27
N ALA A 203 -19.62 9.68 7.06
CA ALA A 203 -18.35 10.40 6.95
C ALA A 203 -17.70 10.18 5.58
N THR A 204 -17.69 8.93 5.09
CA THR A 204 -17.11 8.60 3.77
C THR A 204 -17.94 9.24 2.64
N ALA A 205 -19.26 9.18 2.68
CA ALA A 205 -20.12 9.83 1.68
C ALA A 205 -19.90 11.35 1.62
N SER A 206 -19.85 11.98 2.79
CA SER A 206 -19.57 13.43 2.89
C SER A 206 -18.17 13.78 2.38
N PHE A 207 -17.18 12.90 2.64
CA PHE A 207 -15.82 13.09 2.16
C PHE A 207 -15.73 12.96 0.64
N VAL A 208 -16.40 11.96 0.04
CA VAL A 208 -16.50 11.80 -1.42
C VAL A 208 -17.10 13.04 -2.06
N ALA A 209 -18.23 13.52 -1.55
CA ALA A 209 -18.87 14.73 -2.08
C ALA A 209 -17.94 15.96 -2.02
N TRP A 210 -17.19 16.10 -0.92
CA TRP A 210 -16.19 17.15 -0.80
C TRP A 210 -15.05 16.98 -1.82
N LEU A 211 -14.52 15.75 -2.02
CA LEU A 211 -13.49 15.49 -3.03
C LEU A 211 -13.95 15.88 -4.43
N GLU A 212 -15.19 15.53 -4.78
CA GLU A 212 -15.80 15.88 -6.07
C GLU A 212 -15.93 17.39 -6.23
N SER A 213 -16.31 18.11 -5.18
CA SER A 213 -16.40 19.58 -5.22
C SER A 213 -15.04 20.27 -5.42
N GLN A 214 -13.95 19.66 -4.96
CA GLN A 214 -12.60 20.19 -5.11
C GLN A 214 -11.91 19.79 -6.43
N ALA A 215 -12.37 18.72 -7.08
CA ALA A 215 -11.74 18.16 -8.28
C ALA A 215 -11.52 19.19 -9.41
N PRO A 216 -12.45 20.14 -9.71
CA PRO A 216 -12.23 21.14 -10.74
C PRO A 216 -11.04 22.06 -10.50
N SER A 217 -10.57 22.17 -9.26
CA SER A 217 -9.40 23.01 -8.89
C SER A 217 -8.05 22.29 -9.02
N LYS A 218 -8.06 20.99 -9.32
CA LYS A 218 -6.85 20.15 -9.35
C LYS A 218 -6.31 20.03 -10.77
N HIS A 219 -5.18 20.66 -11.04
CA HIS A 219 -4.59 20.77 -12.38
C HIS A 219 -3.11 20.37 -12.43
N GLY A 220 -2.49 20.16 -11.27
CA GLY A 220 -1.07 19.87 -11.15
C GLY A 220 -0.68 18.46 -11.54
N PRO A 221 0.63 18.22 -11.75
CA PRO A 221 1.15 16.92 -12.09
C PRO A 221 1.01 15.94 -10.92
N SER A 222 0.69 14.68 -11.25
CA SER A 222 0.60 13.59 -10.28
C SER A 222 1.91 12.82 -10.17
N GLY A 223 2.71 12.77 -11.22
CA GLY A 223 4.03 12.17 -11.20
C GLY A 223 5.04 12.97 -10.36
N VAL A 224 6.18 12.35 -10.10
CA VAL A 224 7.25 12.90 -9.26
C VAL A 224 8.44 13.45 -10.10
N GLY A 225 8.43 13.21 -11.40
CA GLY A 225 9.52 13.56 -12.31
C GLY A 225 10.64 12.52 -12.35
N LYS A 226 11.45 12.55 -13.42
CA LYS A 226 12.49 11.55 -13.70
C LYS A 226 13.57 11.46 -12.62
N ASP A 227 14.03 12.60 -12.12
CA ASP A 227 15.11 12.65 -11.14
C ASP A 227 14.68 12.04 -9.81
N ASN A 228 13.49 12.41 -9.32
CA ASN A 228 12.93 11.84 -8.11
C ASN A 228 12.62 10.35 -8.29
N TYR A 229 12.09 9.94 -9.44
CA TYR A 229 11.87 8.55 -9.76
C TYR A 229 13.17 7.74 -9.70
N SER A 230 14.21 8.22 -10.42
CA SER A 230 15.53 7.57 -10.43
C SER A 230 16.14 7.47 -9.03
N TRP A 231 16.02 8.55 -8.25
CA TRP A 231 16.49 8.55 -6.87
C TRP A 231 15.76 7.49 -6.03
N SER A 232 14.44 7.42 -6.15
CA SER A 232 13.63 6.43 -5.44
C SER A 232 14.00 5.00 -5.84
N GLN A 233 14.17 4.72 -7.14
CA GLN A 233 14.61 3.41 -7.61
C GLN A 233 15.93 3.00 -6.98
N GLN A 234 16.93 3.87 -7.00
CA GLN A 234 18.27 3.54 -6.55
C GLN A 234 18.41 3.49 -5.02
N HIS A 235 17.70 4.35 -4.28
CA HIS A 235 17.91 4.51 -2.85
C HIS A 235 16.81 3.90 -1.97
N VAL A 236 15.62 3.67 -2.51
CA VAL A 236 14.49 3.07 -1.79
C VAL A 236 14.26 1.63 -2.26
N HIS A 237 14.13 1.42 -3.57
CA HIS A 237 13.89 0.08 -4.14
C HIS A 237 15.18 -0.72 -4.38
N LEU A 238 16.34 -0.08 -4.24
CA LEU A 238 17.68 -0.67 -4.45
C LEU A 238 17.86 -1.25 -5.86
N VAL A 239 17.17 -0.69 -6.84
CA VAL A 239 17.30 -1.01 -8.26
C VAL A 239 18.35 -0.07 -8.85
N PRO A 240 19.48 -0.59 -9.40
CA PRO A 240 20.61 0.23 -9.84
C PRO A 240 20.39 0.87 -11.22
N LEU A 241 19.14 1.17 -11.57
CA LEU A 241 18.78 1.78 -12.84
C LEU A 241 18.18 3.18 -12.61
N ASN A 242 18.42 4.08 -13.54
CA ASN A 242 17.68 5.33 -13.65
C ASN A 242 16.49 5.19 -14.61
N TRP A 243 15.66 6.21 -14.67
CA TRP A 243 14.45 6.21 -15.50
C TRP A 243 14.74 5.94 -17.00
N ASP A 244 15.78 6.55 -17.56
CA ASP A 244 16.11 6.41 -19.00
C ASP A 244 16.64 5.01 -19.31
N GLU A 245 17.40 4.41 -18.39
CA GLU A 245 17.88 3.02 -18.49
C GLU A 245 16.72 2.03 -18.42
N GLU A 246 15.79 2.21 -17.48
CA GLU A 246 14.59 1.38 -17.39
C GLU A 246 13.71 1.50 -18.64
N VAL A 247 13.48 2.69 -19.16
CA VAL A 247 12.72 2.88 -20.40
C VAL A 247 13.40 2.17 -21.57
N THR A 248 14.73 2.20 -21.66
CA THR A 248 15.47 1.49 -22.69
C THR A 248 15.27 -0.02 -22.56
N LEU A 249 15.38 -0.55 -21.34
CA LEU A 249 15.15 -1.97 -21.05
C LEU A 249 13.71 -2.38 -21.40
N LEU A 250 12.72 -1.62 -20.95
CA LEU A 250 11.30 -1.90 -21.20
C LEU A 250 10.95 -1.86 -22.69
N LYS A 251 11.51 -0.91 -23.47
CA LYS A 251 11.32 -0.87 -24.92
C LYS A 251 11.87 -2.11 -25.60
N ARG A 252 13.04 -2.60 -25.16
CA ARG A 252 13.64 -3.84 -25.68
C ARG A 252 12.77 -5.05 -25.32
N GLU A 253 12.28 -5.14 -24.09
CA GLU A 253 11.41 -6.24 -23.67
C GLU A 253 10.06 -6.20 -24.41
N LEU A 254 9.50 -5.02 -24.64
CA LEU A 254 8.28 -4.85 -25.44
C LEU A 254 8.49 -5.32 -26.87
N ALA A 255 9.59 -4.94 -27.51
CA ALA A 255 9.93 -5.40 -28.87
C ALA A 255 10.10 -6.93 -28.93
N ARG A 256 10.74 -7.52 -27.90
CA ARG A 256 10.89 -8.98 -27.77
C ARG A 256 9.52 -9.66 -27.61
N ALA A 257 8.65 -9.12 -26.78
CA ALA A 257 7.30 -9.65 -26.56
C ALA A 257 6.45 -9.58 -27.84
N HIS A 258 6.52 -8.46 -28.59
CA HIS A 258 5.83 -8.34 -29.89
C HIS A 258 6.36 -9.36 -30.90
N ALA A 259 7.67 -9.56 -30.98
CA ALA A 259 8.24 -10.58 -31.88
C ALA A 259 7.77 -11.99 -31.50
N ALA A 260 7.72 -12.32 -30.20
CA ALA A 260 7.20 -13.59 -29.71
C ALA A 260 5.71 -13.75 -30.05
N LEU A 261 4.91 -12.71 -29.88
CA LEU A 261 3.48 -12.71 -30.23
C LEU A 261 3.28 -13.01 -31.73
N VAL A 262 4.00 -12.32 -32.62
CA VAL A 262 3.91 -12.56 -34.09
C VAL A 262 4.25 -13.99 -34.42
N LEU A 263 5.27 -14.59 -33.78
CA LEU A 263 5.63 -15.99 -33.99
C LEU A 263 4.51 -16.94 -33.52
N GLU A 264 3.89 -16.67 -32.38
CA GLU A 264 2.79 -17.49 -31.88
C GLU A 264 1.53 -17.33 -32.74
N GLU A 265 1.21 -16.14 -33.20
CA GLU A 265 0.12 -15.93 -34.17
C GLU A 265 0.34 -16.71 -35.48
N GLN A 266 1.58 -16.70 -35.97
CA GLN A 266 1.94 -17.45 -37.15
C GLN A 266 1.85 -18.98 -36.93
N ARG A 267 2.29 -19.49 -35.80
CA ARG A 267 2.17 -20.91 -35.42
C ARG A 267 0.71 -21.34 -35.33
N ASN A 268 -0.13 -20.49 -34.78
CA ASN A 268 -1.52 -20.78 -34.49
C ASN A 268 -2.50 -20.30 -35.58
N ARG A 269 -2.03 -19.75 -36.70
CA ARG A 269 -2.86 -19.18 -37.78
C ARG A 269 -3.92 -20.11 -38.36
N LYS A 270 -3.76 -21.42 -38.21
CA LYS A 270 -4.69 -22.44 -38.69
C LYS A 270 -5.69 -22.91 -37.62
N LEU A 271 -5.50 -22.47 -36.38
CA LEU A 271 -6.43 -22.77 -35.30
C LEU A 271 -7.65 -21.87 -35.42
N PRO A 272 -8.84 -22.37 -35.04
CA PRO A 272 -10.02 -21.50 -34.98
C PRO A 272 -9.81 -20.39 -33.95
N PRO A 273 -10.32 -19.18 -34.23
CA PRO A 273 -10.23 -18.07 -33.28
C PRO A 273 -10.90 -18.43 -31.95
N LEU A 274 -10.31 -17.99 -30.85
CA LEU A 274 -10.90 -18.16 -29.54
C LEU A 274 -12.22 -17.37 -29.48
N LYS A 275 -13.27 -18.04 -29.06
CA LYS A 275 -14.57 -17.39 -28.83
C LYS A 275 -14.55 -16.73 -27.44
N ALA A 276 -14.94 -15.47 -27.38
CA ALA A 276 -15.19 -14.80 -26.12
C ALA A 276 -16.27 -15.56 -25.33
N VAL A 277 -16.12 -15.60 -24.03
CA VAL A 277 -17.17 -16.13 -23.14
C VAL A 277 -18.33 -15.15 -23.08
N SER A 278 -19.55 -15.67 -23.01
CA SER A 278 -20.79 -14.89 -23.08
C SER A 278 -21.41 -14.65 -21.70
N SER A 279 -20.99 -15.41 -20.69
CA SER A 279 -21.51 -15.29 -19.32
C SER A 279 -20.49 -15.72 -18.26
N PRO A 280 -20.67 -15.31 -16.99
CA PRO A 280 -19.86 -15.78 -15.87
C PRO A 280 -19.87 -17.30 -15.70
N GLU A 281 -21.01 -17.94 -15.95
CA GLU A 281 -21.19 -19.39 -15.83
C GLU A 281 -20.37 -20.13 -16.91
N GLU A 282 -20.40 -19.64 -18.14
CA GLU A 282 -19.57 -20.17 -19.22
C GLU A 282 -18.09 -20.01 -18.93
N TYR A 283 -17.68 -18.84 -18.38
CA TYR A 283 -16.30 -18.62 -17.94
C TYR A 283 -15.89 -19.64 -16.89
N GLN A 284 -16.69 -19.82 -15.85
CA GLN A 284 -16.39 -20.75 -14.75
C GLN A 284 -16.31 -22.20 -15.26
N ALA A 285 -17.21 -22.61 -16.14
CA ALA A 285 -17.18 -23.95 -16.73
C ALA A 285 -15.90 -24.19 -17.54
N ARG A 286 -15.51 -23.22 -18.39
CA ARG A 286 -14.26 -23.31 -19.19
C ARG A 286 -13.01 -23.29 -18.30
N ALA A 287 -12.97 -22.47 -17.28
CA ALA A 287 -11.87 -22.40 -16.34
C ALA A 287 -11.70 -23.74 -15.60
N ASN A 288 -12.78 -24.31 -15.08
CA ASN A 288 -12.74 -25.60 -14.40
C ASN A 288 -12.28 -26.74 -15.33
N ALA A 289 -12.74 -26.76 -16.57
CA ALA A 289 -12.30 -27.74 -17.57
C ALA A 289 -10.80 -27.59 -17.90
N ALA A 290 -10.31 -26.35 -18.04
CA ALA A 290 -8.90 -26.07 -18.27
C ALA A 290 -8.02 -26.50 -17.09
N ILE A 291 -8.43 -26.21 -15.85
CA ILE A 291 -7.73 -26.66 -14.64
C ILE A 291 -7.68 -28.18 -14.56
N THR A 292 -8.80 -28.86 -14.81
CA THR A 292 -8.86 -30.33 -14.81
C THR A 292 -7.89 -30.93 -15.82
N LYS A 293 -7.89 -30.39 -17.04
CA LYS A 293 -6.96 -30.81 -18.09
C LYS A 293 -5.49 -30.58 -17.72
N TYR A 294 -5.20 -29.42 -17.13
CA TYR A 294 -3.86 -29.09 -16.69
C TYR A 294 -3.38 -30.00 -15.56
N MET A 295 -4.25 -30.28 -14.58
CA MET A 295 -3.93 -31.19 -13.48
C MET A 295 -3.69 -32.63 -13.98
N ALA A 296 -4.46 -33.10 -14.97
CA ALA A 296 -4.21 -34.39 -15.60
C ALA A 296 -2.83 -34.40 -16.29
N PHE A 297 -2.50 -33.38 -17.07
CA PHE A 297 -1.19 -33.24 -17.73
C PHE A 297 -0.02 -33.30 -16.73
N LEU A 298 -0.17 -32.66 -15.54
CA LEU A 298 0.88 -32.68 -14.50
C LEU A 298 1.04 -34.05 -13.84
N LYS A 299 -0.03 -34.86 -13.76
CA LYS A 299 0.03 -36.23 -13.19
C LYS A 299 0.70 -37.24 -14.12
N ASP A 300 0.63 -36.98 -15.42
CA ASP A 300 1.17 -37.89 -16.45
C ASP A 300 2.66 -37.62 -16.74
N ARG A 301 3.27 -36.66 -16.04
CA ARG A 301 4.69 -36.29 -16.17
C ARG A 301 5.46 -36.43 -14.85
#